data_4c8233176a009e11b354cb5d170d9eaa
#
_entry.id   4c8233176a009e11b354cb5d170d9eaa
#
_cell.length_a   1.000
_cell.length_b   1.000
_cell.length_c   1.000
_cell.angle_alpha   90.00
_cell.angle_beta   90.00
_cell.angle_gamma   90.00
#
_symmetry.space_group_name_H-M   'P 1'
#
loop_
_entity.id
_entity.type
_entity.pdbx_description
1 polymer ?
#
loop_
_entity_poly.entity_id
_entity_poly.type
_entity_poly.pdbx_seq_one_letter_code
_entity_poly.pdbx_strand_id
1 'polypeptide(L)'
;MKKILSILLFLVVVCQIRAEDTNITTMHKMTQRLFPQHASSFDFRLLNNTSADTFTIKSEGNKIIISGNNANSMAVGLNHYLKNYCLTTISWYKDDPIELPKTLPSISTEVTIKANVPTRFFLNYCTFGYSMTWWKW
;
A
#
# COMPACT_ATOMS: atom_id res chain seq x y z
N MET A 1 2.15 -45.40 14.05
CA MET A 1 1.02 -44.59 13.56
C MET A 1 0.84 -43.31 14.36
N LYS A 2 0.72 -43.29 15.70
CA LYS A 2 0.53 -42.05 16.50
C LYS A 2 1.65 -41.04 16.32
N LYS A 3 2.92 -41.41 16.23
CA LYS A 3 4.06 -40.48 16.01
C LYS A 3 4.05 -39.85 14.64
N ILE A 4 3.64 -40.56 13.60
CA ILE A 4 3.55 -40.02 12.22
C ILE A 4 2.40 -39.03 12.13
N LEU A 5 1.26 -39.32 12.76
CA LEU A 5 0.12 -38.39 12.82
C LEU A 5 0.46 -37.11 13.58
N SER A 6 1.25 -37.21 14.67
CA SER A 6 1.73 -36.05 15.43
C SER A 6 2.69 -35.18 14.61
N ILE A 7 3.59 -35.77 13.82
CA ILE A 7 4.50 -35.03 12.93
C ILE A 7 3.72 -34.36 11.79
N LEU A 8 2.74 -35.07 11.23
CA LEU A 8 1.88 -34.49 10.17
C LEU A 8 1.06 -33.31 10.69
N LEU A 9 0.51 -33.41 11.90
CA LEU A 9 -0.22 -32.34 12.56
C LEU A 9 0.69 -31.13 12.85
N PHE A 10 1.93 -31.38 13.28
CA PHE A 10 2.92 -30.33 13.52
C PHE A 10 3.35 -29.63 12.22
N LEU A 11 3.50 -30.39 11.12
CA LEU A 11 3.79 -29.84 9.79
C LEU A 11 2.65 -28.95 9.26
N VAL A 12 1.39 -29.35 9.48
CA VAL A 12 0.22 -28.55 9.11
C VAL A 12 0.13 -27.27 9.92
N VAL A 13 0.48 -27.32 11.21
CA VAL A 13 0.52 -26.11 12.07
C VAL A 13 1.65 -25.17 11.68
N VAL A 14 2.81 -25.69 11.29
CA VAL A 14 3.96 -24.88 10.85
C VAL A 14 3.72 -24.24 9.46
N CYS A 15 2.96 -24.90 8.57
CA CYS A 15 2.53 -24.30 7.29
C CYS A 15 1.52 -23.17 7.45
N GLN A 16 0.95 -22.99 8.62
CA GLN A 16 0.11 -21.84 8.97
C GLN A 16 0.93 -20.62 9.49
N ILE A 17 2.25 -20.67 9.43
CA ILE A 17 3.09 -19.48 9.60
C ILE A 17 2.78 -18.60 8.38
N ARG A 18 1.98 -17.61 8.66
CA ARG A 18 1.38 -16.62 7.76
C ARG A 18 2.38 -16.19 6.71
N ALA A 19 2.12 -16.53 5.47
CA ALA A 19 2.61 -15.69 4.38
C ALA A 19 2.07 -14.28 4.68
N GLU A 20 2.95 -13.36 5.04
CA GLU A 20 2.59 -11.94 5.17
C GLU A 20 1.88 -11.55 3.88
N ASP A 21 0.72 -10.91 3.98
CA ASP A 21 -0.06 -10.57 2.79
C ASP A 21 0.82 -9.81 1.80
N THR A 22 0.92 -10.33 0.58
CA THR A 22 1.77 -9.77 -0.47
C THR A 22 1.48 -8.27 -0.71
N ASN A 23 0.23 -7.83 -0.53
CA ASN A 23 -0.15 -6.43 -0.65
C ASN A 23 0.53 -5.58 0.43
N ILE A 24 0.50 -6.02 1.68
CA ILE A 24 1.10 -5.31 2.82
C ILE A 24 2.62 -5.25 2.65
N THR A 25 3.25 -6.40 2.34
CA THR A 25 4.70 -6.47 2.09
C THR A 25 5.13 -5.55 0.95
N THR A 26 4.34 -5.47 -0.13
CA THR A 26 4.60 -4.59 -1.27
C THR A 26 4.56 -3.12 -0.84
N MET A 27 3.60 -2.73 -0.03
CA MET A 27 3.47 -1.36 0.46
C MET A 27 4.63 -0.97 1.38
N HIS A 28 5.06 -1.84 2.29
CA HIS A 28 6.24 -1.60 3.12
C HIS A 28 7.52 -1.46 2.29
N LYS A 29 7.73 -2.33 1.30
CA LYS A 29 8.87 -2.21 0.38
C LYS A 29 8.83 -0.91 -0.44
N MET A 30 7.65 -0.46 -0.84
CA MET A 30 7.47 0.80 -1.56
C MET A 30 7.83 2.00 -0.68
N THR A 31 7.30 2.09 0.53
CA THR A 31 7.62 3.19 1.46
C THR A 31 9.08 3.20 1.85
N GLN A 32 9.70 2.03 2.05
CA GLN A 32 11.13 1.91 2.33
C GLN A 32 12.01 2.47 1.20
N ARG A 33 11.58 2.35 -0.04
CA ARG A 33 12.31 2.90 -1.21
C ARG A 33 12.09 4.40 -1.38
N LEU A 34 10.85 4.86 -1.17
CA LEU A 34 10.48 6.25 -1.45
C LEU A 34 10.94 7.22 -0.34
N PHE A 35 10.81 6.83 0.91
CA PHE A 35 11.14 7.66 2.07
C PHE A 35 11.60 6.80 3.27
N PRO A 36 12.81 6.25 3.19
CA PRO A 36 13.34 5.29 4.16
C PRO A 36 13.33 5.82 5.60
N GLN A 37 13.53 7.12 5.81
CA GLN A 37 13.54 7.75 7.14
C GLN A 37 12.16 7.75 7.82
N HIS A 38 11.08 7.69 7.05
CA HIS A 38 9.70 7.70 7.53
C HIS A 38 8.97 6.36 7.35
N ALA A 39 9.62 5.36 6.76
CA ALA A 39 8.96 4.09 6.41
C ALA A 39 8.30 3.42 7.62
N SER A 40 8.94 3.48 8.79
CA SER A 40 8.41 2.91 10.04
C SER A 40 7.22 3.67 10.62
N SER A 41 6.95 4.88 10.15
CA SER A 41 5.81 5.68 10.59
C SER A 41 4.51 5.31 9.88
N PHE A 42 4.59 4.51 8.82
CA PHE A 42 3.44 4.00 8.09
C PHE A 42 3.16 2.55 8.45
N ASP A 43 1.90 2.23 8.62
CA ASP A 43 1.40 0.87 8.78
C ASP A 43 0.31 0.60 7.75
N PHE A 44 0.29 -0.61 7.20
CA PHE A 44 -0.65 -0.99 6.14
C PHE A 44 -1.51 -2.15 6.60
N ARG A 45 -2.82 -2.06 6.32
CA ARG A 45 -3.78 -3.08 6.72
C ARG A 45 -4.71 -3.44 5.57
N LEU A 46 -5.07 -4.70 5.49
CA LEU A 46 -6.01 -5.16 4.48
C LEU A 46 -7.45 -4.85 4.93
N LEU A 47 -8.23 -4.23 4.03
CA LEU A 47 -9.68 -4.10 4.16
C LEU A 47 -10.36 -5.31 3.52
N ASN A 48 -11.14 -6.03 4.30
CA ASN A 48 -11.94 -7.14 3.81
C ASN A 48 -13.36 -6.66 3.40
N ASN A 49 -14.00 -7.42 2.53
CA ASN A 49 -15.43 -7.25 2.17
C ASN A 49 -15.80 -5.91 1.50
N THR A 50 -14.92 -5.35 0.68
CA THR A 50 -15.27 -4.19 -0.14
C THR A 50 -15.57 -4.63 -1.58
N SER A 51 -16.71 -4.16 -2.12
CA SER A 51 -17.13 -4.44 -3.49
C SER A 51 -16.46 -3.56 -4.55
N ALA A 52 -15.70 -2.55 -4.13
CA ALA A 52 -14.95 -1.64 -4.98
C ALA A 52 -13.65 -1.23 -4.29
N ASP A 53 -12.70 -0.75 -5.06
CA ASP A 53 -11.44 -0.26 -4.53
C ASP A 53 -11.71 0.84 -3.51
N THR A 54 -11.24 0.59 -2.30
CA THR A 54 -11.49 1.44 -1.14
C THR A 54 -10.22 1.55 -0.32
N PHE A 55 -9.97 2.74 0.19
CA PHE A 55 -8.94 2.93 1.22
C PHE A 55 -9.49 3.73 2.41
N THR A 56 -8.87 3.52 3.56
CA THR A 56 -9.05 4.37 4.74
C THR A 56 -7.71 4.87 5.24
N ILE A 57 -7.70 6.04 5.87
CA ILE A 57 -6.51 6.63 6.46
C ILE A 57 -6.88 7.16 7.84
N LYS A 58 -6.07 6.82 8.85
CA LYS A 58 -6.21 7.35 10.22
C LYS A 58 -4.86 7.43 10.91
N SER A 59 -4.80 8.13 12.02
CA SER A 59 -3.64 8.13 12.92
C SER A 59 -3.88 7.23 14.12
N GLU A 60 -2.89 6.41 14.48
CA GLU A 60 -2.86 5.64 15.72
C GLU A 60 -1.52 5.90 16.43
N GLY A 61 -1.55 6.68 17.50
CA GLY A 61 -0.31 7.17 18.13
C GLY A 61 0.56 7.94 17.14
N ASN A 62 1.80 7.53 16.97
CA ASN A 62 2.75 8.15 16.05
C ASN A 62 2.76 7.52 14.65
N LYS A 63 1.81 6.67 14.35
CA LYS A 63 1.72 5.99 13.05
C LYS A 63 0.54 6.47 12.23
N ILE A 64 0.76 6.51 10.92
CA ILE A 64 -0.29 6.70 9.93
C ILE A 64 -0.69 5.31 9.43
N ILE A 65 -1.93 4.94 9.69
CA ILE A 65 -2.50 3.66 9.28
C ILE A 65 -3.23 3.86 7.97
N ILE A 66 -2.83 3.14 6.95
CA ILE A 66 -3.45 3.15 5.63
C ILE A 66 -3.99 1.75 5.36
N SER A 67 -5.31 1.64 5.26
CA SER A 67 -5.94 0.37 4.94
C SER A 67 -6.51 0.40 3.53
N GLY A 68 -6.46 -0.71 2.83
CA GLY A 68 -7.00 -0.84 1.48
C GLY A 68 -7.34 -2.30 1.15
N ASN A 69 -8.23 -2.52 0.21
CA ASN A 69 -8.59 -3.87 -0.21
C ASN A 69 -7.52 -4.55 -1.10
N ASN A 70 -6.55 -3.79 -1.56
CA ASN A 70 -5.36 -4.27 -2.29
C ASN A 70 -4.23 -3.24 -2.21
N ALA A 71 -3.03 -3.59 -2.64
CA ALA A 71 -1.86 -2.70 -2.62
C ALA A 71 -2.08 -1.42 -3.43
N ASN A 72 -2.79 -1.48 -4.55
CA ASN A 72 -3.08 -0.30 -5.37
C ASN A 72 -3.96 0.70 -4.61
N SER A 73 -5.01 0.23 -3.93
CA SER A 73 -5.87 1.07 -3.09
C SER A 73 -5.08 1.69 -1.93
N MET A 74 -4.19 0.92 -1.28
CA MET A 74 -3.30 1.44 -0.25
C MET A 74 -2.34 2.49 -0.80
N ALA A 75 -1.77 2.29 -2.01
CA ALA A 75 -0.89 3.26 -2.66
C ALA A 75 -1.62 4.56 -2.99
N VAL A 76 -2.88 4.48 -3.45
CA VAL A 76 -3.73 5.67 -3.65
C VAL A 76 -4.00 6.38 -2.33
N GLY A 77 -4.27 5.63 -1.25
CA GLY A 77 -4.42 6.17 0.11
C GLY A 77 -3.15 6.88 0.59
N LEU A 78 -1.99 6.26 0.40
CA LEU A 78 -0.70 6.88 0.72
C LEU A 78 -0.50 8.19 -0.05
N ASN A 79 -0.73 8.19 -1.37
CA ASN A 79 -0.63 9.41 -2.18
C ASN A 79 -1.62 10.49 -1.72
N HIS A 80 -2.84 10.11 -1.33
CA HIS A 80 -3.81 11.03 -0.75
C HIS A 80 -3.28 11.67 0.53
N TYR A 81 -2.68 10.90 1.42
CA TYR A 81 -2.06 11.43 2.63
C TYR A 81 -0.91 12.38 2.33
N LEU A 82 0.01 11.97 1.46
CA LEU A 82 1.17 12.80 1.09
C LEU A 82 0.72 14.14 0.49
N LYS A 83 -0.25 14.12 -0.41
CA LYS A 83 -0.74 15.31 -1.10
C LYS A 83 -1.51 16.26 -0.19
N ASN A 84 -2.41 15.75 0.64
CA ASN A 84 -3.36 16.57 1.39
C ASN A 84 -2.87 16.93 2.80
N TYR A 85 -1.98 16.14 3.38
CA TYR A 85 -1.48 16.37 4.75
C TYR A 85 0.00 16.77 4.77
N CYS A 86 0.84 16.11 3.96
CA CYS A 86 2.26 16.46 3.88
C CYS A 86 2.56 17.55 2.83
N LEU A 87 1.58 17.93 2.00
CA LEU A 87 1.72 18.87 0.88
C LEU A 87 2.85 18.49 -0.09
N THR A 88 3.06 17.17 -0.25
CA THR A 88 4.11 16.59 -1.04
C THR A 88 3.51 15.81 -2.21
N THR A 89 4.08 16.00 -3.40
CA THR A 89 3.66 15.28 -4.63
C THR A 89 4.80 14.41 -5.13
N ILE A 90 4.49 13.16 -5.44
CA ILE A 90 5.42 12.24 -6.10
C ILE A 90 5.26 12.42 -7.61
N SER A 91 6.35 12.74 -8.30
CA SER A 91 6.40 12.85 -9.75
C SER A 91 7.38 11.84 -10.34
N TRP A 92 6.99 11.17 -11.39
CA TRP A 92 7.87 10.27 -12.15
C TRP A 92 8.82 11.00 -13.11
N TYR A 93 8.62 12.32 -13.29
CA TYR A 93 9.51 13.17 -14.08
C TYR A 93 10.69 13.74 -13.29
N LYS A 94 10.73 13.49 -11.99
CA LYS A 94 11.69 14.14 -11.10
C LYS A 94 12.36 13.10 -10.22
N ASP A 95 13.66 13.00 -10.33
CA ASP A 95 14.49 12.06 -9.54
C ASP A 95 14.89 12.65 -8.17
N ASP A 96 14.33 13.79 -7.78
CA ASP A 96 14.63 14.37 -6.48
C ASP A 96 14.10 13.51 -5.33
N PRO A 97 14.83 13.43 -4.23
CA PRO A 97 14.35 12.78 -3.02
C PRO A 97 13.00 13.36 -2.58
N ILE A 98 12.10 12.47 -2.15
CA ILE A 98 10.82 12.89 -1.60
C ILE A 98 11.06 13.40 -0.18
N GLU A 99 10.87 14.69 0.02
CA GLU A 99 10.98 15.31 1.34
C GLU A 99 9.63 15.30 2.05
N LEU A 100 9.61 14.74 3.25
CA LEU A 100 8.45 14.74 4.13
C LEU A 100 8.73 15.62 5.36
N PRO A 101 7.67 16.18 5.98
CA PRO A 101 7.82 16.89 7.24
C PRO A 101 8.49 15.99 8.30
N LYS A 102 9.37 16.55 9.13
CA LYS A 102 10.05 15.81 10.22
C LYS A 102 9.06 15.06 11.10
N THR A 103 7.94 15.69 11.40
CA THR A 103 6.80 15.08 12.10
C THR A 103 5.66 14.97 11.11
N LEU A 104 5.20 13.75 10.89
CA LEU A 104 4.08 13.51 9.98
C LEU A 104 2.79 14.08 10.59
N PRO A 105 2.00 14.86 9.81
CA PRO A 105 0.74 15.41 10.27
C PRO A 105 -0.24 14.31 10.69
N SER A 106 -0.87 14.48 11.86
CA SER A 106 -1.89 13.55 12.34
C SER A 106 -3.22 13.79 11.64
N ILE A 107 -4.02 12.73 11.58
CA ILE A 107 -5.38 12.75 11.01
C ILE A 107 -6.35 12.70 12.18
N SER A 108 -7.12 13.76 12.37
CA SER A 108 -8.08 13.88 13.47
C SER A 108 -9.32 13.01 13.30
N THR A 109 -9.75 12.80 12.06
CA THR A 109 -10.94 12.00 11.71
C THR A 109 -10.57 11.05 10.60
N GLU A 110 -10.93 9.77 10.73
CA GLU A 110 -10.68 8.75 9.71
C GLU A 110 -11.27 9.18 8.36
N VAL A 111 -10.46 9.10 7.33
CA VAL A 111 -10.85 9.37 5.95
C VAL A 111 -11.12 8.05 5.26
N THR A 112 -12.28 7.89 4.64
CA THR A 112 -12.64 6.74 3.81
C THR A 112 -13.01 7.20 2.41
N ILE A 113 -12.32 6.66 1.40
CA ILE A 113 -12.62 6.94 -0.01
C ILE A 113 -12.80 5.64 -0.77
N LYS A 114 -13.94 5.56 -1.45
CA LYS A 114 -14.31 4.46 -2.33
C LYS A 114 -14.25 4.92 -3.78
N ALA A 115 -13.75 4.06 -4.66
CA ALA A 115 -13.73 4.34 -6.10
C ALA A 115 -15.14 4.44 -6.69
N ASN A 116 -15.37 5.48 -7.47
CA ASN A 116 -16.66 5.73 -8.13
C ASN A 116 -16.82 4.93 -9.44
N VAL A 117 -15.73 4.35 -9.96
CA VAL A 117 -15.71 3.63 -11.23
C VAL A 117 -15.24 2.19 -11.02
N PRO A 118 -15.92 1.20 -11.59
CA PRO A 118 -15.54 -0.21 -11.45
C PRO A 118 -14.33 -0.59 -12.30
N THR A 119 -14.11 0.12 -13.40
CA THR A 119 -13.03 -0.16 -14.35
C THR A 119 -12.19 1.08 -14.59
N ARG A 120 -10.87 0.91 -14.54
CA ARG A 120 -9.89 1.94 -14.88
C ARG A 120 -9.11 1.48 -16.09
N PHE A 121 -9.07 2.33 -17.09
CA PHE A 121 -8.36 2.06 -18.33
C PHE A 121 -7.44 3.23 -18.65
N PHE A 122 -6.20 2.93 -19.00
CA PHE A 122 -5.24 3.91 -19.51
C PHE A 122 -4.83 3.48 -20.91
N LEU A 123 -4.99 4.36 -21.88
CA LEU A 123 -4.53 4.17 -23.25
C LEU A 123 -3.53 5.27 -23.59
N ASN A 124 -2.31 4.89 -23.89
CA ASN A 124 -1.30 5.80 -24.38
C ASN A 124 -1.34 5.80 -25.92
N TYR A 125 -2.08 6.72 -26.49
CA TYR A 125 -2.31 6.80 -27.95
C TYR A 125 -1.42 7.82 -28.67
N CYS A 126 -0.71 8.69 -27.95
CA CYS A 126 0.05 9.81 -28.51
C CYS A 126 1.56 9.61 -28.52
N THR A 127 2.07 8.45 -28.21
CA THR A 127 3.52 8.20 -28.14
C THR A 127 3.96 7.04 -29.01
N PHE A 128 5.26 6.87 -29.20
CA PHE A 128 5.92 5.93 -30.13
C PHE A 128 5.51 4.45 -30.00
N GLY A 129 4.62 4.13 -29.16
CA GLY A 129 4.00 2.82 -29.02
C GLY A 129 2.64 2.98 -28.38
N TYR A 130 1.64 2.39 -28.98
CA TYR A 130 0.31 2.31 -28.40
C TYR A 130 0.26 1.44 -27.13
N SER A 131 1.41 0.95 -26.70
CA SER A 131 1.64 0.20 -25.46
C SER A 131 2.69 0.92 -24.60
N MET A 132 2.81 0.52 -23.35
CA MET A 132 3.77 1.08 -22.38
C MET A 132 5.19 0.59 -22.68
N THR A 133 5.74 0.94 -23.85
CA THR A 133 7.00 0.40 -24.37
C THR A 133 8.25 0.75 -23.56
N TRP A 134 8.21 1.82 -22.76
CA TRP A 134 9.29 2.21 -21.85
C TRP A 134 9.11 1.77 -20.40
N TRP A 135 8.01 1.09 -20.08
CA TRP A 135 7.81 0.56 -18.75
C TRP A 135 8.47 -0.81 -18.65
N LYS A 136 9.32 -0.96 -17.65
CA LYS A 136 9.81 -2.29 -17.27
C LYS A 136 8.74 -2.96 -16.41
N TRP A 137 8.24 -4.06 -16.90
CA TRP A 137 7.31 -4.92 -16.21
C TRP A 137 8.02 -5.76 -15.13
#